data_01291c7fcf57eb80f38a7369f2ae9793
#
_entry.id   01291c7fcf57eb80f38a7369f2ae9793
#
_cell.length_a   1.000
_cell.length_b   1.000
_cell.length_c   1.000
_cell.angle_alpha   90.00
_cell.angle_beta   90.00
_cell.angle_gamma   90.00
#
_symmetry.space_group_name_H-M   'P 1'
#
loop_
_entity.id
_entity.type
_entity.pdbx_description
1 polymer ?
#
loop_
_entity_poly.entity_id
_entity_poly.type
_entity_poly.pdbx_seq_one_letter_code
_entity_poly.pdbx_strand_id
1 'polypeptide(L)'
;GPVVGGPVAPYIQSERRDTYGKYARLLIEKGHAYYCFCEKAESGEDSGDFDRADDPCRALSLAEAQARVDAGEPYVIRQRIPKEGTTTFHDAIFGDITVENKTLDDQVLIKRDGMPTYNFANVIDDHLMGITHVVRGSEYLSSAPKYDLLYHAFGWEVPTYVHCSPVMRDQHNKMSKRHGDPSYEDLIAQGYLTPAVLNYVALLGWAPKGELSEQEVFSLAELV
;
A
#
# COMPACT_ATOMS: atom_id res chain seq x y z
N GLY A 1 11.58 -15.10 -2.72
CA GLY A 1 12.04 -13.70 -2.70
C GLY A 1 13.25 -13.46 -3.60
N PRO A 2 13.75 -12.23 -3.74
CA PRO A 2 14.77 -11.85 -4.74
C PRO A 2 16.11 -12.56 -4.57
N VAL A 3 16.46 -12.96 -3.36
CA VAL A 3 17.73 -13.64 -3.06
C VAL A 3 17.61 -15.16 -3.20
N VAL A 4 16.51 -15.73 -2.72
CA VAL A 4 16.31 -17.20 -2.64
C VAL A 4 15.54 -17.72 -3.87
N GLY A 5 14.87 -16.86 -4.61
CA GLY A 5 13.97 -17.25 -5.69
C GLY A 5 12.61 -17.71 -5.18
N GLY A 6 11.89 -18.46 -6.02
CA GLY A 6 10.56 -19.00 -5.74
C GLY A 6 9.71 -19.11 -7.02
N PRO A 7 8.46 -19.62 -6.92
CA PRO A 7 7.64 -19.96 -8.09
C PRO A 7 7.01 -18.75 -8.81
N VAL A 8 7.03 -17.55 -8.21
CA VAL A 8 6.33 -16.36 -8.73
C VAL A 8 7.30 -15.21 -9.08
N ALA A 9 8.57 -15.56 -9.37
CA ALA A 9 9.58 -14.60 -9.82
C ALA A 9 9.15 -13.90 -11.14
N PRO A 10 9.74 -12.72 -11.44
CA PRO A 10 10.72 -11.95 -10.65
C PRO A 10 10.08 -11.26 -9.45
N TYR A 11 10.89 -11.00 -8.40
CA TYR A 11 10.42 -10.39 -7.13
C TYR A 11 10.81 -8.91 -6.98
N ILE A 12 11.52 -8.36 -7.96
CA ILE A 12 11.94 -6.95 -7.96
C ILE A 12 10.98 -6.17 -8.87
N GLN A 13 10.36 -5.12 -8.35
CA GLN A 13 9.35 -4.34 -9.06
C GLN A 13 9.81 -3.85 -10.44
N SER A 14 11.05 -3.38 -10.56
CA SER A 14 11.61 -2.89 -11.83
C SER A 14 11.73 -3.96 -12.91
N GLU A 15 11.88 -5.22 -12.52
CA GLU A 15 11.92 -6.38 -13.43
C GLU A 15 10.52 -6.83 -13.89
N ARG A 16 9.47 -6.32 -13.25
CA ARG A 16 8.05 -6.61 -13.51
C ARG A 16 7.34 -5.51 -14.30
N ARG A 17 8.07 -4.52 -14.80
CA ARG A 17 7.53 -3.31 -15.43
C ARG A 17 6.42 -3.58 -16.43
N ASP A 18 6.60 -4.55 -17.32
CA ASP A 18 5.64 -4.88 -18.38
C ASP A 18 4.32 -5.47 -17.88
N THR A 19 4.31 -5.93 -16.62
CA THR A 19 3.12 -6.49 -15.98
C THR A 19 2.09 -5.42 -15.69
N TYR A 20 2.50 -4.28 -15.16
CA TYR A 20 1.56 -3.28 -14.59
C TYR A 20 0.75 -2.54 -15.66
N GLY A 21 1.36 -2.23 -16.80
CA GLY A 21 0.70 -1.49 -17.88
C GLY A 21 -0.55 -2.18 -18.41
N LYS A 22 -0.55 -3.52 -18.52
CA LYS A 22 -1.72 -4.27 -18.98
C LYS A 22 -2.90 -4.20 -18.00
N TYR A 23 -2.62 -4.25 -16.68
CA TYR A 23 -3.67 -4.16 -15.65
C TYR A 23 -4.22 -2.73 -15.54
N ALA A 24 -3.39 -1.71 -15.72
CA ALA A 24 -3.87 -0.33 -15.77
C ALA A 24 -4.80 -0.09 -16.97
N ARG A 25 -4.47 -0.62 -18.15
CA ARG A 25 -5.37 -0.56 -19.32
C ARG A 25 -6.67 -1.31 -19.09
N LEU A 26 -6.62 -2.48 -18.46
CA LEU A 26 -7.83 -3.23 -18.11
C LEU A 26 -8.76 -2.42 -17.17
N LEU A 27 -8.20 -1.66 -16.22
CA LEU A 27 -9.00 -0.77 -15.37
C LEU A 27 -9.62 0.39 -16.17
N ILE A 28 -8.92 0.93 -17.18
CA ILE A 28 -9.47 1.96 -18.07
C ILE A 28 -10.65 1.39 -18.87
N GLU A 29 -10.50 0.22 -19.47
CA GLU A 29 -11.55 -0.47 -20.21
C GLU A 29 -12.79 -0.75 -19.35
N LYS A 30 -12.58 -1.10 -18.08
CA LYS A 30 -13.66 -1.31 -17.09
C LYS A 30 -14.22 -0.01 -16.50
N GLY A 31 -13.66 1.16 -16.82
CA GLY A 31 -14.10 2.45 -16.29
C GLY A 31 -13.63 2.79 -14.88
N HIS A 32 -12.67 2.03 -14.32
CA HIS A 32 -12.10 2.22 -13.00
C HIS A 32 -10.76 2.98 -12.98
N ALA A 33 -10.26 3.37 -14.16
CA ALA A 33 -9.11 4.25 -14.34
C ALA A 33 -9.31 5.16 -15.55
N TYR A 34 -8.45 6.16 -15.71
CA TYR A 34 -8.46 7.05 -16.86
C TYR A 34 -7.08 7.64 -17.14
N TYR A 35 -6.87 8.09 -18.38
CA TYR A 35 -5.69 8.82 -18.78
C TYR A 35 -5.79 10.28 -18.31
N CYS A 36 -4.78 10.79 -17.63
CA CYS A 36 -4.70 12.18 -17.22
C CYS A 36 -3.48 12.85 -17.87
N PHE A 37 -3.72 13.92 -18.62
CA PHE A 37 -2.73 14.68 -19.38
C PHE A 37 -2.33 15.99 -18.69
N CYS A 38 -2.88 16.28 -17.51
CA CYS A 38 -2.58 17.50 -16.76
C CYS A 38 -1.09 17.59 -16.46
N GLU A 39 -0.50 18.75 -16.72
CA GLU A 39 0.85 19.05 -16.27
C GLU A 39 0.85 19.14 -14.76
N LYS A 40 1.71 18.35 -14.12
CA LYS A 40 1.99 18.53 -12.70
C LYS A 40 2.85 19.79 -12.60
N ALA A 41 2.46 20.79 -11.80
CA ALA A 41 3.38 21.81 -11.39
C ALA A 41 4.64 21.10 -10.82
N GLU A 42 5.82 21.50 -11.25
CA GLU A 42 7.11 20.86 -10.92
C GLU A 42 7.52 21.05 -9.43
N SER A 43 6.58 21.30 -8.54
CA SER A 43 6.84 21.31 -7.11
C SER A 43 6.90 19.87 -6.61
N GLY A 44 8.11 19.40 -6.35
CA GLY A 44 8.43 18.05 -5.84
C GLY A 44 7.97 17.79 -4.41
N GLU A 45 7.00 18.49 -3.91
CA GLU A 45 6.33 18.24 -2.64
C GLU A 45 4.87 17.93 -2.92
N ASP A 46 4.37 16.95 -2.22
CA ASP A 46 2.97 16.53 -2.16
C ASP A 46 2.13 17.71 -1.60
N SER A 47 1.99 18.76 -2.41
CA SER A 47 1.12 19.89 -2.08
C SER A 47 -0.30 19.36 -2.13
N GLY A 48 -0.85 19.06 -0.96
CA GLY A 48 -2.16 18.48 -0.73
C GLY A 48 -3.36 19.33 -1.14
N ASP A 49 -3.19 20.21 -2.13
CA ASP A 49 -4.18 21.23 -2.49
C ASP A 49 -4.55 21.23 -3.97
N PHE A 50 -4.36 20.09 -4.66
CA PHE A 50 -5.03 19.88 -5.92
C PHE A 50 -6.40 19.30 -5.62
N ASP A 51 -7.43 20.12 -5.74
CA ASP A 51 -8.84 19.66 -5.65
C ASP A 51 -9.11 18.72 -6.84
N ARG A 52 -8.80 17.46 -6.62
CA ARG A 52 -8.82 16.36 -7.62
C ARG A 52 -10.24 15.97 -8.02
N ALA A 53 -11.24 16.59 -7.39
CA ALA A 53 -12.65 16.42 -7.74
C ALA A 53 -12.94 16.89 -9.17
N ASP A 54 -12.15 17.83 -9.69
CA ASP A 54 -12.38 18.52 -10.96
C ASP A 54 -11.27 18.28 -12.01
N ASP A 55 -10.58 17.12 -11.96
CA ASP A 55 -9.64 16.74 -13.03
C ASP A 55 -10.40 16.68 -14.37
N PRO A 56 -10.15 17.61 -15.31
CA PRO A 56 -10.89 17.67 -16.58
C PRO A 56 -10.71 16.41 -17.43
N CYS A 57 -9.58 15.71 -17.27
CA CYS A 57 -9.33 14.47 -17.98
C CYS A 57 -10.27 13.33 -17.55
N ARG A 58 -10.85 13.45 -16.36
CA ARG A 58 -11.82 12.47 -15.87
C ARG A 58 -13.11 12.44 -16.70
N ALA A 59 -13.45 13.55 -17.37
CA ALA A 59 -14.63 13.69 -18.21
C ALA A 59 -14.41 13.24 -19.66
N LEU A 60 -13.17 13.03 -20.09
CA LEU A 60 -12.86 12.58 -21.44
C LEU A 60 -13.46 11.20 -21.71
N SER A 61 -14.02 11.02 -22.90
CA SER A 61 -14.35 9.69 -23.40
C SER A 61 -13.09 8.88 -23.66
N LEU A 62 -13.21 7.56 -23.66
CA LEU A 62 -12.08 6.68 -23.95
C LEU A 62 -11.49 6.96 -25.33
N ALA A 63 -12.33 7.26 -26.34
CA ALA A 63 -11.88 7.55 -27.70
C ALA A 63 -11.07 8.86 -27.78
N GLU A 64 -11.52 9.92 -27.11
CA GLU A 64 -10.79 11.19 -27.05
C GLU A 64 -9.44 11.02 -26.32
N ALA A 65 -9.45 10.32 -25.19
CA ALA A 65 -8.23 10.05 -24.44
C ALA A 65 -7.24 9.20 -25.24
N GLN A 66 -7.73 8.16 -25.94
CA GLN A 66 -6.89 7.31 -26.80
C GLN A 66 -6.28 8.09 -27.96
N ALA A 67 -7.04 8.98 -28.60
CA ALA A 67 -6.52 9.82 -29.68
C ALA A 67 -5.34 10.71 -29.22
N ARG A 68 -5.39 11.22 -27.99
CA ARG A 68 -4.29 12.00 -27.40
C ARG A 68 -3.07 11.12 -27.07
N VAL A 69 -3.30 9.90 -26.58
CA VAL A 69 -2.23 8.91 -26.38
C VAL A 69 -1.55 8.57 -27.71
N ASP A 70 -2.33 8.33 -28.76
CA ASP A 70 -1.83 7.99 -30.11
C ASP A 70 -1.08 9.18 -30.74
N ALA A 71 -1.45 10.41 -30.38
CA ALA A 71 -0.72 11.63 -30.76
C ALA A 71 0.60 11.82 -29.97
N GLY A 72 0.90 10.94 -29.00
CA GLY A 72 2.14 10.99 -28.22
C GLY A 72 2.13 11.99 -27.08
N GLU A 73 0.96 12.48 -26.63
CA GLU A 73 0.89 13.37 -25.49
C GLU A 73 1.34 12.64 -24.20
N PRO A 74 2.18 13.28 -23.36
CA PRO A 74 2.57 12.68 -22.07
C PRO A 74 1.38 12.54 -21.14
N TYR A 75 1.21 11.40 -20.54
CA TYR A 75 0.11 11.11 -19.61
C TYR A 75 0.54 10.31 -18.39
N VAL A 76 -0.33 10.31 -17.38
CA VAL A 76 -0.34 9.34 -16.29
C VAL A 76 -1.66 8.58 -16.34
N ILE A 77 -1.72 7.40 -15.72
CA ILE A 77 -3.00 6.70 -15.50
C ILE A 77 -3.38 6.89 -14.04
N ARG A 78 -4.61 7.36 -13.81
CA ARG A 78 -5.19 7.57 -12.48
C ARG A 78 -6.30 6.58 -12.21
N GLN A 79 -6.42 6.16 -10.95
CA GLN A 79 -7.60 5.45 -10.46
C GLN A 79 -8.82 6.37 -10.51
N ARG A 80 -9.96 5.84 -10.94
CA ARG A 80 -11.24 6.54 -10.92
C ARG A 80 -12.01 6.14 -9.66
N ILE A 81 -11.84 6.89 -8.59
CA ILE A 81 -12.56 6.66 -7.32
C ILE A 81 -14.02 7.10 -7.48
N PRO A 82 -15.03 6.36 -7.02
CA PRO A 82 -16.41 6.83 -6.96
C PRO A 82 -16.51 8.13 -6.16
N LYS A 83 -17.24 9.14 -6.65
CA LYS A 83 -17.37 10.43 -5.95
C LYS A 83 -18.36 10.38 -4.78
N GLU A 84 -19.29 9.44 -4.83
CA GLU A 84 -20.37 9.27 -3.85
C GLU A 84 -20.25 7.93 -3.14
N GLY A 85 -20.96 7.80 -2.02
CA GLY A 85 -20.98 6.61 -1.21
C GLY A 85 -19.79 6.44 -0.29
N THR A 86 -19.62 5.23 0.22
CA THR A 86 -18.56 4.87 1.17
C THR A 86 -17.84 3.62 0.71
N THR A 87 -16.60 3.48 1.11
CA THR A 87 -15.81 2.25 0.99
C THR A 87 -15.53 1.71 2.38
N THR A 88 -15.87 0.43 2.60
CA THR A 88 -15.60 -0.28 3.86
C THR A 88 -14.64 -1.41 3.58
N PHE A 89 -13.55 -1.48 4.32
CA PHE A 89 -12.62 -2.61 4.30
C PHE A 89 -12.46 -3.18 5.71
N HIS A 90 -12.11 -4.46 5.78
CA HIS A 90 -11.89 -5.15 7.05
C HIS A 90 -10.40 -5.22 7.38
N ASP A 91 -10.05 -4.86 8.62
CA ASP A 91 -8.70 -5.02 9.18
C ASP A 91 -8.75 -5.95 10.39
N ALA A 92 -7.85 -6.91 10.46
CA ALA A 92 -7.86 -7.92 11.53
C ALA A 92 -7.61 -7.35 12.94
N ILE A 93 -7.04 -6.13 13.03
CA ILE A 93 -6.75 -5.45 14.31
C ILE A 93 -7.79 -4.37 14.59
N PHE A 94 -8.11 -3.55 13.58
CA PHE A 94 -8.99 -2.39 13.74
C PHE A 94 -10.46 -2.68 13.42
N GLY A 95 -10.79 -3.88 12.90
CA GLY A 95 -12.14 -4.22 12.48
C GLY A 95 -12.55 -3.53 11.19
N ASP A 96 -13.85 -3.28 11.03
CA ASP A 96 -14.40 -2.64 9.83
C ASP A 96 -14.15 -1.13 9.86
N ILE A 97 -13.47 -0.62 8.83
CA ILE A 97 -13.17 0.79 8.66
C ILE A 97 -13.91 1.30 7.43
N THR A 98 -14.78 2.29 7.64
CA THR A 98 -15.57 2.92 6.60
C THR A 98 -15.12 4.35 6.37
N VAL A 99 -14.89 4.71 5.11
CA VAL A 99 -14.53 6.07 4.69
C VAL A 99 -15.49 6.58 3.62
N GLU A 100 -15.76 7.89 3.62
CA GLU A 100 -16.51 8.52 2.53
C GLU A 100 -15.65 8.63 1.28
N ASN A 101 -16.11 8.15 0.14
CA ASN A 101 -15.35 8.13 -1.11
C ASN A 101 -14.89 9.52 -1.55
N LYS A 102 -15.68 10.57 -1.25
CA LYS A 102 -15.30 11.97 -1.55
C LYS A 102 -14.02 12.44 -0.85
N THR A 103 -13.59 11.76 0.22
CA THR A 103 -12.34 12.07 0.92
C THR A 103 -11.12 11.42 0.29
N LEU A 104 -11.33 10.50 -0.66
CA LEU A 104 -10.28 9.80 -1.37
C LEU A 104 -9.94 10.53 -2.66
N ASP A 105 -8.66 10.59 -2.96
CA ASP A 105 -8.17 11.16 -4.21
C ASP A 105 -7.96 10.11 -5.31
N ASP A 106 -8.12 10.52 -6.56
CA ASP A 106 -7.78 9.72 -7.74
C ASP A 106 -6.26 9.59 -7.83
N GLN A 107 -5.70 8.60 -7.15
CA GLN A 107 -4.24 8.38 -7.09
C GLN A 107 -3.66 8.01 -8.47
N VAL A 108 -2.40 8.35 -8.70
CA VAL A 108 -1.66 7.89 -9.88
C VAL A 108 -1.37 6.40 -9.74
N LEU A 109 -1.74 5.62 -10.74
CA LEU A 109 -1.42 4.19 -10.86
C LEU A 109 -0.13 3.98 -11.66
N ILE A 110 -0.04 4.62 -12.85
CA ILE A 110 1.13 4.57 -13.72
C ILE A 110 1.64 5.99 -13.95
N LYS A 111 2.92 6.18 -13.72
CA LYS A 111 3.64 7.44 -13.93
C LYS A 111 3.94 7.68 -15.41
N ARG A 112 4.37 8.90 -15.78
CA ARG A 112 4.75 9.27 -17.15
C ARG A 112 5.88 8.43 -17.75
N ASP A 113 6.78 7.91 -16.92
CA ASP A 113 7.86 7.01 -17.33
C ASP A 113 7.39 5.55 -17.54
N GLY A 114 6.10 5.28 -17.39
CA GLY A 114 5.48 3.96 -17.48
C GLY A 114 5.68 3.06 -16.27
N MET A 115 6.33 3.56 -15.20
CA MET A 115 6.46 2.81 -13.96
C MET A 115 5.21 2.95 -13.09
N PRO A 116 4.78 1.90 -12.39
CA PRO A 116 3.70 1.99 -11.43
C PRO A 116 4.12 2.80 -10.21
N THR A 117 3.13 3.38 -9.53
CA THR A 117 3.33 3.80 -8.14
C THR A 117 3.35 2.58 -7.23
N TYR A 118 3.91 2.75 -6.02
CA TYR A 118 3.86 1.70 -5.00
C TYR A 118 2.42 1.24 -4.73
N ASN A 119 1.50 2.18 -4.63
CA ASN A 119 0.09 1.91 -4.32
C ASN A 119 -0.65 1.08 -5.38
N PHE A 120 -0.15 1.04 -6.61
CA PHE A 120 -0.69 0.18 -7.65
C PHE A 120 0.08 -1.14 -7.75
N ALA A 121 1.40 -1.08 -7.68
CA ALA A 121 2.25 -2.25 -7.82
C ALA A 121 1.96 -3.29 -6.73
N ASN A 122 1.75 -2.85 -5.47
CA ASN A 122 1.48 -3.76 -4.36
C ASN A 122 0.22 -4.60 -4.60
N VAL A 123 -0.88 -3.99 -5.06
CA VAL A 123 -2.14 -4.71 -5.34
C VAL A 123 -1.95 -5.77 -6.44
N ILE A 124 -1.24 -5.41 -7.51
CA ILE A 124 -0.98 -6.32 -8.63
C ILE A 124 -0.05 -7.46 -8.19
N ASP A 125 1.02 -7.13 -7.49
CA ASP A 125 2.03 -8.11 -7.07
C ASP A 125 1.48 -9.05 -5.99
N ASP A 126 0.76 -8.52 -5.01
CA ASP A 126 0.13 -9.32 -3.96
C ASP A 126 -0.85 -10.34 -4.55
N HIS A 127 -1.70 -9.91 -5.49
CA HIS A 127 -2.60 -10.82 -6.19
C HIS A 127 -1.85 -11.89 -6.99
N LEU A 128 -0.90 -11.48 -7.83
CA LEU A 128 -0.17 -12.41 -8.71
C LEU A 128 0.77 -13.34 -7.96
N MET A 129 1.23 -12.95 -6.79
CA MET A 129 2.07 -13.76 -5.90
C MET A 129 1.27 -14.60 -4.91
N GLY A 130 -0.06 -14.50 -4.92
CA GLY A 130 -0.94 -15.26 -4.04
C GLY A 130 -0.81 -14.88 -2.56
N ILE A 131 -0.56 -13.59 -2.28
CA ILE A 131 -0.49 -13.07 -0.92
C ILE A 131 -1.89 -13.13 -0.30
N THR A 132 -1.99 -13.77 0.86
CA THR A 132 -3.25 -13.95 1.60
C THR A 132 -3.41 -12.95 2.76
N HIS A 133 -2.30 -12.50 3.32
CA HIS A 133 -2.25 -11.56 4.44
C HIS A 133 -1.24 -10.44 4.17
N VAL A 134 -1.67 -9.20 4.36
CA VAL A 134 -0.82 -8.00 4.22
C VAL A 134 -0.60 -7.41 5.61
N VAL A 135 0.58 -7.68 6.18
CA VAL A 135 0.98 -7.18 7.50
C VAL A 135 1.90 -5.97 7.31
N ARG A 136 1.50 -4.79 7.79
CA ARG A 136 2.27 -3.55 7.62
C ARG A 136 1.92 -2.50 8.69
N GLY A 137 2.61 -1.36 8.67
CA GLY A 137 2.37 -0.29 9.61
C GLY A 137 1.03 0.43 9.39
N SER A 138 0.47 0.99 10.46
CA SER A 138 -0.82 1.68 10.44
C SER A 138 -0.84 2.97 9.61
N GLU A 139 0.31 3.48 9.17
CA GLU A 139 0.41 4.59 8.23
C GLU A 139 -0.26 4.30 6.87
N TYR A 140 -0.47 3.06 6.53
CA TYR A 140 -1.15 2.64 5.29
C TYR A 140 -2.67 2.54 5.42
N LEU A 141 -3.24 2.71 6.62
CA LEU A 141 -4.70 2.68 6.82
C LEU A 141 -5.44 3.69 5.93
N SER A 142 -4.87 4.87 5.74
CA SER A 142 -5.46 5.90 4.86
C SER A 142 -5.45 5.54 3.37
N SER A 143 -4.56 4.65 2.96
CA SER A 143 -4.47 4.17 1.57
C SER A 143 -5.26 2.87 1.33
N ALA A 144 -5.56 2.12 2.38
CA ALA A 144 -6.23 0.81 2.28
C ALA A 144 -7.58 0.86 1.53
N PRO A 145 -8.44 1.89 1.69
CA PRO A 145 -9.68 1.98 0.91
C PRO A 145 -9.45 2.03 -0.60
N LYS A 146 -8.36 2.67 -1.05
CA LYS A 146 -8.01 2.76 -2.46
C LYS A 146 -7.55 1.42 -3.03
N TYR A 147 -6.85 0.62 -2.22
CA TYR A 147 -6.48 -0.75 -2.59
C TYR A 147 -7.70 -1.67 -2.66
N ASP A 148 -8.59 -1.59 -1.69
CA ASP A 148 -9.86 -2.33 -1.66
C ASP A 148 -10.68 -2.08 -2.93
N LEU A 149 -10.82 -0.82 -3.32
CA LEU A 149 -11.46 -0.43 -4.57
C LEU A 149 -10.78 -1.02 -5.81
N LEU A 150 -9.45 -1.16 -5.82
CA LEU A 150 -8.73 -1.80 -6.94
C LEU A 150 -9.00 -3.30 -7.00
N TYR A 151 -8.97 -4.02 -5.86
CA TYR A 151 -9.32 -5.44 -5.81
C TYR A 151 -10.74 -5.68 -6.33
N HIS A 152 -11.71 -4.88 -5.88
CA HIS A 152 -13.09 -4.97 -6.36
C HIS A 152 -13.23 -4.64 -7.85
N ALA A 153 -12.52 -3.63 -8.36
CA ALA A 153 -12.52 -3.27 -9.78
C ALA A 153 -11.99 -4.40 -10.68
N PHE A 154 -11.01 -5.14 -10.20
CA PHE A 154 -10.52 -6.35 -10.88
C PHE A 154 -11.45 -7.55 -10.71
N GLY A 155 -12.28 -7.58 -9.69
CA GLY A 155 -13.05 -8.76 -9.29
C GLY A 155 -12.19 -9.79 -8.56
N TRP A 156 -11.15 -9.34 -7.86
CA TRP A 156 -10.25 -10.18 -7.09
C TRP A 156 -10.65 -10.25 -5.62
N GLU A 157 -10.24 -11.33 -4.98
CA GLU A 157 -10.37 -11.47 -3.53
C GLU A 157 -9.41 -10.51 -2.83
N VAL A 158 -9.92 -9.79 -1.83
CA VAL A 158 -9.11 -8.85 -1.01
C VAL A 158 -8.33 -9.66 0.02
N PRO A 159 -7.00 -9.45 0.16
CA PRO A 159 -6.24 -10.14 1.19
C PRO A 159 -6.65 -9.65 2.59
N THR A 160 -6.38 -10.45 3.61
CA THR A 160 -6.57 -10.03 4.99
C THR A 160 -5.57 -8.93 5.34
N TYR A 161 -6.07 -7.74 5.68
CA TYR A 161 -5.23 -6.64 6.15
C TYR A 161 -4.97 -6.77 7.66
N VAL A 162 -3.70 -6.54 8.04
CA VAL A 162 -3.24 -6.51 9.43
C VAL A 162 -2.36 -5.28 9.60
N HIS A 163 -2.93 -4.17 10.04
CA HIS A 163 -2.18 -2.94 10.27
C HIS A 163 -1.69 -2.89 11.72
N CYS A 164 -0.37 -2.95 11.89
CA CYS A 164 0.27 -2.92 13.20
C CYS A 164 0.54 -1.48 13.64
N SER A 165 0.36 -1.22 14.91
CA SER A 165 0.76 0.05 15.53
C SER A 165 2.29 0.22 15.46
N PRO A 166 2.80 1.45 15.25
CA PRO A 166 4.23 1.69 15.25
C PRO A 166 4.83 1.48 16.66
N VAL A 167 6.08 1.06 16.71
CA VAL A 167 6.85 1.08 17.96
C VAL A 167 7.15 2.54 18.29
N MET A 168 6.75 2.96 19.49
CA MET A 168 6.88 4.34 19.93
C MET A 168 8.16 4.53 20.71
N ARG A 169 8.84 5.68 20.52
CA ARG A 169 9.96 6.12 21.35
C ARG A 169 9.49 6.77 22.64
N ASP A 170 8.39 7.52 22.55
CA ASP A 170 7.70 8.19 23.64
C ASP A 170 6.20 8.30 23.31
N GLN A 171 5.42 9.00 24.14
CA GLN A 171 3.96 9.12 23.96
C GLN A 171 3.52 9.70 22.61
N HIS A 172 4.38 10.47 21.95
CA HIS A 172 4.01 11.25 20.75
C HIS A 172 4.84 10.91 19.52
N ASN A 173 6.00 10.29 19.69
CA ASN A 173 6.94 10.08 18.61
C ASN A 173 7.17 8.59 18.36
N LYS A 174 6.96 8.17 17.10
CA LYS A 174 7.36 6.84 16.66
C LYS A 174 8.87 6.73 16.54
N MET A 175 9.41 5.55 16.76
CA MET A 175 10.81 5.26 16.48
C MET A 175 11.12 5.47 14.99
N SER A 176 12.26 6.11 14.70
CA SER A 176 12.66 6.41 13.33
C SER A 176 14.18 6.46 13.21
N LYS A 177 14.73 5.73 12.24
CA LYS A 177 16.17 5.79 11.90
C LYS A 177 16.64 7.22 11.58
N ARG A 178 15.77 8.08 11.06
CA ARG A 178 16.09 9.51 10.78
C ARG A 178 16.35 10.32 12.04
N HIS A 179 15.84 9.88 13.18
CA HIS A 179 16.03 10.53 14.48
C HIS A 179 17.07 9.81 15.35
N GLY A 180 17.82 8.84 14.77
CA GLY A 180 18.89 8.13 15.47
C GLY A 180 18.40 6.98 16.36
N ASP A 181 17.13 6.57 16.24
CA ASP A 181 16.65 5.39 16.96
C ASP A 181 17.30 4.12 16.37
N PRO A 182 17.69 3.15 17.20
CA PRO A 182 18.43 1.97 16.76
C PRO A 182 17.57 1.06 15.88
N SER A 183 18.18 0.53 14.83
CA SER A 183 17.66 -0.60 14.08
C SER A 183 17.88 -1.91 14.84
N TYR A 184 17.33 -3.01 14.33
CA TYR A 184 17.63 -4.34 14.87
C TYR A 184 19.13 -4.63 14.81
N GLU A 185 19.80 -4.32 13.70
CA GLU A 185 21.23 -4.51 13.52
C GLU A 185 22.04 -3.69 14.52
N ASP A 186 21.62 -2.46 14.83
CA ASP A 186 22.26 -1.61 15.82
C ASP A 186 22.14 -2.20 17.22
N LEU A 187 20.98 -2.77 17.56
CA LEU A 187 20.77 -3.45 18.86
C LEU A 187 21.69 -4.66 19.00
N ILE A 188 21.82 -5.48 17.96
CA ILE A 188 22.72 -6.64 17.98
C ILE A 188 24.18 -6.19 18.08
N ALA A 189 24.57 -5.13 17.38
CA ALA A 189 25.91 -4.55 17.50
C ALA A 189 26.23 -4.01 18.90
N GLN A 190 25.22 -3.55 19.64
CA GLN A 190 25.30 -3.14 21.04
C GLN A 190 25.30 -4.31 22.04
N GLY A 191 25.18 -5.55 21.55
CA GLY A 191 25.24 -6.76 22.37
C GLY A 191 23.91 -7.29 22.87
N TYR A 192 22.77 -6.74 22.42
CA TYR A 192 21.47 -7.32 22.72
C TYR A 192 21.29 -8.66 22.01
N LEU A 193 20.78 -9.66 22.72
CA LEU A 193 20.54 -10.99 22.16
C LEU A 193 19.27 -11.00 21.32
N THR A 194 19.32 -11.61 20.13
CA THR A 194 18.15 -11.77 19.25
C THR A 194 16.90 -12.30 19.98
N PRO A 195 16.95 -13.38 20.79
CA PRO A 195 15.76 -13.85 21.49
C PRO A 195 15.18 -12.80 22.45
N ALA A 196 16.02 -12.01 23.12
CA ALA A 196 15.56 -10.95 24.02
C ALA A 196 14.87 -9.81 23.27
N VAL A 197 15.41 -9.40 22.12
CA VAL A 197 14.79 -8.38 21.25
C VAL A 197 13.43 -8.87 20.73
N LEU A 198 13.34 -10.11 20.25
CA LEU A 198 12.09 -10.70 19.74
C LEU A 198 11.04 -10.78 20.86
N ASN A 199 11.41 -11.27 22.05
CA ASN A 199 10.52 -11.36 23.18
C ASN A 199 9.98 -9.97 23.60
N TYR A 200 10.87 -8.99 23.67
CA TYR A 200 10.48 -7.61 24.01
C TYR A 200 9.50 -7.02 23.00
N VAL A 201 9.79 -7.17 21.72
CA VAL A 201 8.93 -6.64 20.64
C VAL A 201 7.57 -7.32 20.63
N ALA A 202 7.51 -8.64 20.88
CA ALA A 202 6.25 -9.37 20.95
C ALA A 202 5.34 -8.81 22.08
N LEU A 203 5.90 -8.53 23.24
CA LEU A 203 5.16 -8.01 24.38
C LEU A 203 4.75 -6.54 24.28
N LEU A 204 5.23 -5.78 23.27
CA LEU A 204 4.80 -4.39 23.07
C LEU A 204 3.34 -4.27 22.58
N GLY A 205 2.82 -5.28 21.92
CA GLY A 205 1.45 -5.24 21.37
C GLY A 205 0.60 -6.47 21.70
N TRP A 206 1.18 -7.43 22.41
CA TRP A 206 0.52 -8.66 22.79
C TRP A 206 0.68 -8.91 24.29
N ALA A 207 -0.34 -9.46 24.93
CA ALA A 207 -0.31 -9.92 26.31
C ALA A 207 -0.74 -11.39 26.37
N PRO A 208 0.04 -12.27 27.01
CA PRO A 208 -0.34 -13.66 27.17
C PRO A 208 -1.62 -13.78 28.01
N LYS A 209 -2.40 -14.84 27.76
CA LYS A 209 -3.68 -15.11 28.43
C LYS A 209 -3.70 -16.51 28.99
N GLY A 210 -4.62 -16.74 29.92
CA GLY A 210 -4.84 -18.04 30.54
C GLY A 210 -3.63 -18.49 31.37
N GLU A 211 -3.19 -19.73 31.17
CA GLU A 211 -2.07 -20.33 31.93
C GLU A 211 -0.73 -19.63 31.69
N LEU A 212 -0.60 -18.89 30.58
CA LEU A 212 0.62 -18.16 30.23
C LEU A 212 0.64 -16.73 30.76
N SER A 213 -0.40 -16.27 31.47
CA SER A 213 -0.55 -14.86 31.89
C SER A 213 0.60 -14.34 32.76
N GLU A 214 1.27 -15.22 33.47
CA GLU A 214 2.41 -14.89 34.36
C GLU A 214 3.78 -15.13 33.70
N GLN A 215 3.79 -15.63 32.45
CA GLN A 215 5.03 -15.88 31.71
C GLN A 215 5.51 -14.58 31.06
N GLU A 216 6.78 -14.23 31.28
CA GLU A 216 7.40 -13.01 30.75
C GLU A 216 8.40 -13.29 29.65
N VAL A 217 8.89 -14.53 29.54
CA VAL A 217 9.92 -14.93 28.57
C VAL A 217 9.38 -16.05 27.68
N PHE A 218 9.36 -15.79 26.39
CA PHE A 218 8.87 -16.70 25.36
C PHE A 218 9.97 -16.97 24.33
N SER A 219 10.11 -18.21 23.94
CA SER A 219 10.82 -18.58 22.74
C SER A 219 9.98 -18.24 21.49
N LEU A 220 10.62 -18.12 20.33
CA LEU A 220 9.89 -17.93 19.07
C LEU A 220 8.86 -19.03 18.80
N ALA A 221 9.15 -20.28 19.20
CA ALA A 221 8.24 -21.41 19.02
C ALA A 221 6.99 -21.33 19.90
N GLU A 222 7.09 -20.65 21.05
CA GLU A 222 5.95 -20.41 21.94
C GLU A 222 5.10 -19.19 21.52
N LEU A 223 5.65 -18.31 20.68
CA LEU A 223 4.97 -17.16 20.12
C LEU A 223 4.19 -17.45 18.83
N VAL A 224 4.39 -18.62 18.19
CA VAL A 224 3.78 -19.08 16.95
C VAL A 224 2.78 -20.18 17.23
#